data_f27754f8eaaea011d6fcf66e3820ddaa
#
_entry.id   f27754f8eaaea011d6fcf66e3820ddaa
#
_cell.length_a   1.000
_cell.length_b   1.000
_cell.length_c   1.000
_cell.angle_alpha   90.00
_cell.angle_beta   90.00
_cell.angle_gamma   90.00
#
_symmetry.space_group_name_H-M   'P 1'
#
loop_
_entity.id
_entity.type
_entity.pdbx_description
1 polymer ?
#
loop_
_entity_poly.entity_id
_entity_poly.type
_entity_poly.pdbx_seq_one_letter_code
_entity_poly.pdbx_strand_id
1 'polypeptide(L)' 'MEREVGRFTATDEEGREHIVIMEATRDESDPTVELRTSTGMRLRRIEKGVYEVIQTWKILRSSAENAP' A
#
# COMPACT_ATOMS: atom_id res chain seq x y z
N MET A 1 6.40 -13.84 -10.37
CA MET A 1 6.86 -13.85 -8.97
C MET A 1 6.85 -12.44 -8.42
N GLU A 2 6.15 -12.22 -7.33
CA GLU A 2 6.10 -10.91 -6.67
C GLU A 2 7.29 -10.76 -5.74
N ARG A 3 7.80 -9.54 -5.63
CA ARG A 3 8.93 -9.25 -4.78
C ARG A 3 8.66 -7.97 -4.00
N GLU A 4 8.89 -8.04 -2.69
CA GLU A 4 8.80 -6.86 -1.84
C GLU A 4 9.88 -5.85 -2.23
N VAL A 5 9.49 -4.62 -2.52
CA VAL A 5 10.42 -3.54 -2.88
C VAL A 5 10.49 -2.45 -1.81
N GLY A 6 9.62 -2.50 -0.82
CA GLY A 6 9.68 -1.56 0.30
C GLY A 6 8.50 -1.70 1.23
N ARG A 7 8.59 -1.00 2.36
CA ARG A 7 7.53 -0.92 3.36
C ARG A 7 7.43 0.50 3.88
N PHE A 8 6.25 0.90 4.28
CA PHE A 8 6.04 2.16 4.98
C PHE A 8 4.84 2.04 5.91
N THR A 9 4.71 3.00 6.82
CA THR A 9 3.60 3.04 7.76
C THR A 9 2.52 4.00 7.26
N ALA A 10 1.28 3.58 7.33
CA ALA A 10 0.12 4.41 7.02
C ALA A 10 -0.83 4.39 8.22
N THR A 11 -1.61 5.43 8.37
CA THR A 11 -2.53 5.59 9.50
C THR A 11 -3.97 5.65 8.99
N ASP A 12 -4.88 4.94 9.65
CA ASP A 12 -6.29 4.99 9.31
C ASP A 12 -6.99 6.17 9.98
N GLU A 13 -8.29 6.31 9.73
CA GLU A 13 -9.07 7.40 10.27
C GLU A 13 -9.23 7.35 11.80
N GLU A 14 -9.02 6.18 12.38
CA GLU A 14 -9.07 5.98 13.82
C GLU A 14 -7.72 6.22 14.50
N GLY A 15 -6.69 6.57 13.73
CA GLY A 15 -5.34 6.80 14.23
C GLY A 15 -4.51 5.54 14.42
N ARG A 16 -4.97 4.40 13.93
CA ARG A 16 -4.22 3.14 14.01
C ARG A 16 -3.21 3.05 12.89
N GLU A 17 -2.01 2.58 13.22
CA GLU A 17 -0.95 2.41 12.24
C GLU A 17 -1.04 1.05 11.58
N HIS A 18 -0.75 1.05 10.28
CA HIS A 18 -0.71 -0.18 9.47
C HIS A 18 0.59 -0.19 8.70
N ILE A 19 1.23 -1.35 8.64
CA ILE A 19 2.40 -1.54 7.79
C ILE A 19 1.92 -1.84 6.38
N VAL A 20 2.34 -1.03 5.43
CA VAL A 20 2.03 -1.24 4.01
C VAL A 20 3.25 -1.81 3.32
N ILE A 21 3.06 -2.89 2.61
CA ILE A 21 4.11 -3.60 1.89
C ILE A 21 3.93 -3.32 0.41
N MET A 22 5.00 -2.84 -0.23
CA MET A 22 5.03 -2.64 -1.67
C MET A 22 5.67 -3.85 -2.32
N GLU A 23 4.96 -4.45 -3.27
CA GLU A 23 5.46 -5.60 -4.01
C GLU A 23 5.44 -5.28 -5.51
N ALA A 24 6.55 -5.51 -6.18
CA ALA A 24 6.63 -5.36 -7.62
C ALA A 24 6.28 -6.67 -8.30
N THR A 25 5.44 -6.60 -9.32
CA THR A 25 5.19 -7.75 -10.16
C THR A 25 6.31 -7.87 -11.20
N ARG A 26 6.56 -9.09 -11.65
CA ARG A 26 7.65 -9.39 -12.59
C ARG A 26 7.19 -9.40 -14.04
N ASP A 27 6.15 -8.70 -14.35
CA ASP A 27 5.70 -8.59 -15.74
C ASP A 27 6.46 -7.44 -16.40
N GLU A 28 7.36 -7.78 -17.30
CA GLU A 28 8.18 -6.80 -18.02
C GLU A 28 7.36 -5.92 -18.94
N SER A 29 6.22 -6.42 -19.42
CA SER A 29 5.35 -5.65 -20.31
C SER A 29 4.47 -4.66 -19.53
N ASP A 30 4.23 -4.89 -18.24
CA ASP A 30 3.41 -4.02 -17.41
C ASP A 30 3.88 -4.10 -15.95
N PRO A 31 5.04 -3.48 -15.64
CA PRO A 31 5.55 -3.51 -14.27
C PRO A 31 4.65 -2.68 -13.37
N THR A 32 3.95 -3.35 -12.47
CA THR A 32 3.08 -2.68 -11.50
C THR A 32 3.58 -2.93 -10.09
N VAL A 33 3.32 -1.95 -9.22
CA VAL A 33 3.58 -2.10 -7.79
C VAL A 33 2.23 -2.31 -7.11
N GLU A 34 2.09 -3.42 -6.42
CA GLU A 34 0.91 -3.71 -5.63
C GLU A 34 1.15 -3.32 -4.19
N LEU A 35 0.11 -2.82 -3.54
CA LEU A 35 0.16 -2.41 -2.15
C LEU A 35 -0.75 -3.31 -1.33
N ARG A 36 -0.25 -3.77 -0.19
CA ARG A 36 -1.04 -4.54 0.76
C ARG A 36 -0.58 -4.25 2.17
N THR A 37 -1.46 -4.46 3.13
CA THR A 37 -1.06 -4.36 4.54
C THR A 37 -0.37 -5.65 4.97
N SER A 38 0.37 -5.59 6.08
CA SER A 38 1.01 -6.77 6.66
C SER A 38 0.00 -7.83 7.09
N THR A 39 -1.27 -7.46 7.25
CA THR A 39 -2.36 -8.38 7.58
C THR A 39 -3.02 -8.99 6.34
N GLY A 40 -2.55 -8.64 5.14
CA GLY A 40 -3.02 -9.24 3.90
C GLY A 40 -4.11 -8.49 3.16
N MET A 41 -4.49 -7.31 3.63
CA MET A 41 -5.50 -6.50 2.93
C MET A 41 -4.88 -5.76 1.74
N ARG A 42 -5.57 -5.80 0.61
CA ARG A 42 -5.12 -5.09 -0.60
C ARG A 42 -5.53 -3.64 -0.55
N LEU A 43 -4.65 -2.79 -1.07
CA LEU A 43 -4.86 -1.35 -1.13
C LEU A 43 -4.91 -0.87 -2.57
N ARG A 44 -5.68 0.18 -2.79
CA ARG A 44 -5.70 0.91 -4.05
C ARG A 44 -5.18 2.31 -3.79
N ARG A 45 -4.24 2.76 -4.60
CA ARG A 45 -3.72 4.12 -4.49
C ARG A 45 -4.73 5.11 -5.05
N ILE A 46 -5.10 6.10 -4.25
CA ILE A 46 -5.98 7.20 -4.68
C ILE A 46 -5.12 8.36 -5.16
N GLU A 47 -4.16 8.74 -4.34
CA GLU A 47 -3.16 9.74 -4.68
C GLU A 47 -1.91 9.48 -3.84
N LYS A 48 -0.86 10.25 -4.02
CA LYS A 48 0.37 10.07 -3.26
C LYS A 48 0.08 10.16 -1.76
N GLY A 49 0.39 9.09 -1.05
CA GLY A 49 0.19 9.01 0.40
C GLY A 49 -1.23 8.73 0.84
N VAL A 50 -2.15 8.48 -0.09
CA VAL A 50 -3.56 8.17 0.23
C VAL A 50 -3.97 6.88 -0.45
N TYR A 51 -4.47 5.94 0.33
CA TYR A 51 -4.80 4.59 -0.13
C TYR A 51 -6.15 4.17 0.41
N GLU A 52 -6.84 3.32 -0.34
CA GLU A 52 -8.12 2.76 0.06
C GLU A 52 -7.96 1.24 0.25
N VAL A 53 -8.44 0.74 1.38
CA VAL A 53 -8.52 -0.70 1.61
C VAL A 53 -9.70 -1.23 0.80
N ILE A 54 -9.43 -2.04 -0.21
CA ILE A 54 -10.45 -2.51 -1.15
C ILE A 54 -11.59 -3.24 -0.45
N GLN A 55 -11.27 -4.05 0.55
CA GLN A 55 -12.23 -4.90 1.23
C GLN A 55 -13.16 -4.15 2.20
N THR A 56 -12.68 -3.06 2.79
CA THR A 56 -13.39 -2.35 3.86
C THR A 56 -13.71 -0.90 3.53
N TRP A 57 -13.19 -0.39 2.41
CA TRP A 57 -13.36 1.01 1.96
C TRP A 57 -12.73 2.03 2.91
N LYS A 58 -11.93 1.58 3.88
CA LYS A 58 -11.22 2.47 4.80
C LYS A 58 -10.10 3.19 4.08
N ILE A 59 -9.84 4.42 4.49
CA ILE A 59 -8.77 5.22 3.92
C ILE A 59 -7.56 5.19 4.85
N LEU A 60 -6.39 4.94 4.28
CA LEU A 60 -5.11 5.02 4.96
C LEU A 60 -4.32 6.18 4.38
N ARG A 61 -3.62 6.91 5.26
CA ARG A 61 -2.78 8.03 4.85
C ARG A 61 -1.37 7.84 5.38
N SER A 62 -0.39 8.20 4.59
CA SER A 62 1.00 8.10 4.96
C SER A 62 1.76 9.37 4.61
N SER A 63 2.61 9.81 5.54
CA SER A 63 3.55 10.91 5.32
C SER A 63 4.97 10.40 5.07
N ALA A 64 5.16 9.09 4.93
CA ALA A 64 6.47 8.51 4.68
C ALA A 64 7.03 8.98 3.34
N GLU A 65 8.33 9.26 3.29
CA GLU A 65 8.98 9.72 2.08
C GLU A 65 8.91 8.71 0.94
N ASN A 66 8.95 7.44 1.27
CA ASN A 66 8.90 6.36 0.27
C ASN A 66 7.48 5.92 -0.08
N ALA A 67 6.45 6.55 0.49
CA ALA A 67 5.07 6.25 0.14
C ALA A 67 4.76 6.76 -1.27
N PRO A 68 4.28 5.86 -2.17
CA PRO A 68 3.98 6.27 -3.53
C PRO A 68 2.77 7.18 -3.67
#